data_12b83d0929e8e10950cc8c5d0f34d2fa
#
_entry.id   12b83d0929e8e10950cc8c5d0f34d2fa
#
_cell.length_a   1.000
_cell.length_b   1.000
_cell.length_c   1.000
_cell.angle_alpha   90.00
_cell.angle_beta   90.00
_cell.angle_gamma   90.00
#
_symmetry.space_group_name_H-M   'P 1'
#
loop_
_entity.id
_entity.type
_entity.pdbx_description
1 polymer ?
#
loop_
_entity_poly.entity_id
_entity_poly.type
_entity_poly.pdbx_seq_one_letter_code
_entity_poly.pdbx_strand_id
1 'polypeptide(L)'
;MRKPEFIYVSYIETTPEKLWEALTSSEFSKRYWWDTSVVSDWKVGSPFSLVMNGTTTDVGEVLEADRPRRLSYTFRNVLSEAASKERPSRVTFVLEQYGKLVKLTLTHEDFAEGSVIIDGISKGWPAIMSSLKSLLESGQALDVPLVALQIEGVE
;
A
#
# COMPACT_ATOMS: atom_id res chain seq x y z
N MET A 1 -22.67 5.06 14.27
CA MET A 1 -21.58 5.92 13.82
C MET A 1 -20.69 5.21 12.81
N ARG A 2 -20.32 5.94 11.78
CA ARG A 2 -19.49 5.40 10.72
C ARG A 2 -18.03 5.34 11.16
N LYS A 3 -17.39 4.19 10.95
CA LYS A 3 -15.96 4.07 11.25
C LYS A 3 -15.15 4.72 10.13
N PRO A 4 -13.99 5.33 10.44
CA PRO A 4 -13.15 5.91 9.40
C PRO A 4 -12.64 4.84 8.44
N GLU A 5 -12.61 5.18 7.16
CA GLU A 5 -11.98 4.36 6.14
C GLU A 5 -11.41 5.27 5.08
N PHE A 6 -10.34 4.82 4.43
CA PHE A 6 -9.73 5.52 3.33
C PHE A 6 -9.92 4.69 2.06
N ILE A 7 -10.49 5.28 1.03
CA ILE A 7 -10.72 4.60 -0.25
C ILE A 7 -10.08 5.43 -1.37
N TYR A 8 -9.30 4.77 -2.21
CA TYR A 8 -8.66 5.39 -3.35
C TYR A 8 -8.91 4.55 -4.59
N VAL A 9 -9.42 5.16 -5.65
CA VAL A 9 -9.74 4.48 -6.90
C VAL A 9 -8.88 5.07 -8.01
N SER A 10 -8.25 4.20 -8.80
CA SER A 10 -7.42 4.61 -9.93
C SER A 10 -7.67 3.68 -11.11
N TYR A 11 -7.65 4.25 -12.31
CA TYR A 11 -7.72 3.48 -13.55
C TYR A 11 -6.34 3.53 -14.20
N ILE A 12 -5.75 2.35 -14.42
CA ILE A 12 -4.36 2.23 -14.88
C ILE A 12 -4.34 1.44 -16.18
N GLU A 13 -3.65 1.96 -17.17
CA GLU A 13 -3.48 1.25 -18.45
C GLU A 13 -2.41 0.18 -18.27
N THR A 14 -2.86 -1.01 -17.89
CA THR A 14 -2.01 -2.16 -17.59
C THR A 14 -2.88 -3.42 -17.59
N THR A 15 -2.30 -4.55 -17.25
CA THR A 15 -3.04 -5.81 -17.07
C THR A 15 -3.15 -6.15 -15.59
N PRO A 16 -4.15 -6.94 -15.18
CA PRO A 16 -4.24 -7.36 -13.78
C PRO A 16 -2.98 -8.09 -13.30
N GLU A 17 -2.38 -8.91 -14.17
CA GLU A 17 -1.17 -9.65 -13.83
C GLU A 17 0.02 -8.74 -13.54
N LYS A 18 0.21 -7.72 -14.37
CA LYS A 18 1.30 -6.75 -14.18
C LYS A 18 1.09 -5.92 -12.92
N LEU A 19 -0.16 -5.50 -12.69
CA LEU A 19 -0.48 -4.74 -11.48
C LEU A 19 -0.27 -5.59 -10.23
N TRP A 20 -0.71 -6.86 -10.27
CA TRP A 20 -0.47 -7.79 -9.16
C TRP A 20 1.02 -7.93 -8.86
N GLU A 21 1.82 -8.12 -9.90
CA GLU A 21 3.27 -8.21 -9.75
C GLU A 21 3.84 -6.95 -9.12
N ALA A 22 3.39 -5.78 -9.58
CA ALA A 22 3.86 -4.50 -9.03
C ALA A 22 3.51 -4.36 -7.55
N LEU A 23 2.37 -4.89 -7.12
CA LEU A 23 1.94 -4.82 -5.72
C LEU A 23 2.65 -5.83 -4.82
N THR A 24 3.20 -6.90 -5.39
CA THR A 24 3.74 -8.03 -4.60
C THR A 24 5.24 -8.25 -4.79
N SER A 25 5.88 -7.53 -5.70
CA SER A 25 7.32 -7.68 -5.99
C SER A 25 8.12 -6.55 -5.35
N SER A 26 9.16 -6.90 -4.59
CA SER A 26 10.04 -5.91 -3.97
C SER A 26 10.81 -5.10 -5.02
N GLU A 27 11.17 -5.71 -6.15
CA GLU A 27 11.86 -4.98 -7.22
C GLU A 27 11.00 -3.86 -7.77
N PHE A 28 9.70 -4.12 -7.97
CA PHE A 28 8.77 -3.11 -8.41
C PHE A 28 8.50 -2.06 -7.34
N SER A 29 8.20 -2.50 -6.11
CA SER A 29 7.80 -1.55 -5.07
C SER A 29 8.90 -0.55 -4.73
N LYS A 30 10.16 -0.95 -4.80
CA LYS A 30 11.28 -0.03 -4.60
C LYS A 30 11.25 1.13 -5.59
N ARG A 31 10.76 0.91 -6.79
CA ARG A 31 10.76 1.92 -7.85
C ARG A 31 9.68 2.97 -7.69
N TYR A 32 8.55 2.60 -7.09
CA TYR A 32 7.43 3.54 -6.97
C TYR A 32 7.07 3.92 -5.53
N TRP A 33 7.69 3.32 -4.52
CA TRP A 33 7.29 3.45 -3.11
C TRP A 33 8.48 3.85 -2.23
N TRP A 34 9.14 4.97 -2.55
CA TRP A 34 10.26 5.51 -1.75
C TRP A 34 11.28 4.46 -1.30
N ASP A 35 11.78 3.68 -2.26
CA ASP A 35 12.76 2.61 -2.00
C ASP A 35 12.26 1.60 -0.95
N THR A 36 10.95 1.34 -0.96
CA THR A 36 10.32 0.39 -0.04
C THR A 36 10.17 -0.97 -0.70
N SER A 37 10.62 -2.01 -0.02
CA SER A 37 10.40 -3.39 -0.45
C SER A 37 9.16 -3.94 0.23
N VAL A 38 8.23 -4.51 -0.55
CA VAL A 38 7.15 -5.31 0.00
C VAL A 38 7.66 -6.74 0.14
N VAL A 39 7.58 -7.30 1.33
CA VAL A 39 8.19 -8.62 1.63
C VAL A 39 7.12 -9.56 2.19
N SER A 40 6.86 -10.65 1.49
CA SER A 40 5.95 -11.71 1.93
C SER A 40 6.06 -12.90 1.00
N ASP A 41 5.59 -14.06 1.46
CA ASP A 41 5.37 -15.24 0.62
C ASP A 41 4.04 -15.15 -0.13
N TRP A 42 3.22 -14.17 0.23
CA TRP A 42 1.91 -13.90 -0.39
C TRP A 42 0.95 -15.09 -0.32
N LYS A 43 1.03 -15.85 0.75
CA LYS A 43 0.09 -16.90 1.09
C LYS A 43 -0.73 -16.46 2.29
N VAL A 44 -1.98 -16.85 2.34
CA VAL A 44 -2.85 -16.55 3.49
C VAL A 44 -2.17 -17.03 4.76
N GLY A 45 -2.07 -16.14 5.75
CA GLY A 45 -1.40 -16.41 7.02
C GLY A 45 0.08 -16.09 7.04
N SER A 46 0.70 -15.80 5.90
CA SER A 46 2.12 -15.44 5.85
C SER A 46 2.37 -14.06 6.43
N PRO A 47 3.54 -13.86 7.06
CA PRO A 47 3.94 -12.51 7.47
C PRO A 47 4.10 -11.59 6.25
N PHE A 48 3.84 -10.32 6.49
CA PHE A 48 4.01 -9.24 5.52
C PHE A 48 4.81 -8.13 6.18
N SER A 49 5.75 -7.54 5.47
CA SER A 49 6.46 -6.37 5.97
C SER A 49 6.80 -5.41 4.84
N LEU A 50 6.93 -4.13 5.23
CA LEU A 50 7.46 -3.08 4.37
C LEU A 50 8.82 -2.69 4.92
N VAL A 51 9.82 -2.66 4.05
CA VAL A 51 11.19 -2.32 4.44
C VAL A 51 11.64 -1.16 3.58
N MET A 52 11.76 0.03 4.17
CA MET A 52 12.17 1.24 3.49
C MET A 52 13.63 1.53 3.79
N ASN A 53 14.45 1.48 2.75
CA ASN A 53 15.87 1.81 2.87
C ASN A 53 16.55 1.03 4.02
N GLY A 54 16.24 -0.27 4.13
CA GLY A 54 16.82 -1.16 5.14
C GLY A 54 16.12 -1.15 6.49
N THR A 55 15.11 -0.30 6.69
CA THR A 55 14.38 -0.20 7.95
C THR A 55 12.96 -0.72 7.78
N THR A 56 12.54 -1.66 8.63
CA THR A 56 11.16 -2.14 8.63
C THR A 56 10.25 -1.03 9.15
N THR A 57 9.29 -0.62 8.31
CA THR A 57 8.37 0.46 8.67
C THR A 57 7.00 -0.05 9.10
N ASP A 58 6.57 -1.16 8.53
CA ASP A 58 5.24 -1.70 8.77
C ASP A 58 5.27 -3.22 8.70
N VAL A 59 4.40 -3.86 9.47
CA VAL A 59 4.28 -5.33 9.50
C VAL A 59 2.82 -5.73 9.47
N GLY A 60 2.56 -6.96 9.07
CA GLY A 60 1.21 -7.50 9.06
C GLY A 60 1.18 -8.95 8.66
N GLU A 61 0.00 -9.39 8.28
CA GLU A 61 -0.29 -10.78 7.87
C GLU A 61 -1.17 -10.77 6.64
N VAL A 62 -0.89 -11.64 5.69
CA VAL A 62 -1.71 -11.77 4.47
C VAL A 62 -3.03 -12.43 4.83
N LEU A 63 -4.13 -11.75 4.51
CA LEU A 63 -5.50 -12.23 4.77
C LEU A 63 -6.12 -12.87 3.54
N GLU A 64 -5.86 -12.31 2.35
CA GLU A 64 -6.34 -12.83 1.07
C GLU A 64 -5.27 -12.63 0.01
N ALA A 65 -5.12 -13.61 -0.87
CA ALA A 65 -4.22 -13.52 -2.02
C ALA A 65 -4.85 -14.28 -3.19
N ASP A 66 -5.92 -13.71 -3.75
CA ASP A 66 -6.62 -14.26 -4.91
C ASP A 66 -6.09 -13.57 -6.16
N ARG A 67 -4.98 -14.10 -6.66
CA ARG A 67 -4.27 -13.55 -7.82
C ARG A 67 -5.09 -13.70 -9.09
N PRO A 68 -5.22 -12.68 -9.94
CA PRO A 68 -4.72 -11.30 -9.80
C PRO A 68 -5.83 -10.30 -9.45
N ARG A 69 -6.80 -10.71 -8.61
CA ARG A 69 -8.03 -9.95 -8.41
C ARG A 69 -8.13 -9.27 -7.06
N ARG A 70 -7.62 -9.91 -5.99
CA ARG A 70 -7.84 -9.37 -4.65
C ARG A 70 -6.68 -9.72 -3.72
N LEU A 71 -6.13 -8.69 -3.08
CA LEU A 71 -5.04 -8.82 -2.12
C LEU A 71 -5.43 -8.07 -0.85
N SER A 72 -5.34 -8.72 0.29
CA SER A 72 -5.64 -8.06 1.56
C SER A 72 -4.63 -8.48 2.61
N TYR A 73 -4.22 -7.52 3.45
CA TYR A 73 -3.31 -7.81 4.57
C TYR A 73 -3.57 -6.86 5.72
N THR A 74 -3.17 -7.29 6.91
CA THR A 74 -3.20 -6.40 8.08
C THR A 74 -1.99 -5.47 8.02
N PHE A 75 -2.09 -4.34 8.72
CA PHE A 75 -1.10 -3.28 8.60
C PHE A 75 -0.89 -2.61 9.95
N ARG A 76 0.33 -2.62 10.44
CA ARG A 76 0.68 -1.96 11.69
C ARG A 76 2.02 -1.26 11.52
N ASN A 77 2.02 0.06 11.71
CA ASN A 77 3.25 0.85 11.64
C ASN A 77 4.10 0.58 12.88
N VAL A 78 5.39 0.34 12.68
CA VAL A 78 6.32 0.02 13.76
C VAL A 78 7.41 1.08 13.95
N LEU A 79 7.39 2.16 13.17
CA LEU A 79 8.35 3.25 13.31
C LEU A 79 8.00 4.15 14.48
N SER A 80 6.72 4.46 14.64
CA SER A 80 6.22 5.33 15.70
C SER A 80 5.86 4.48 16.91
N GLU A 81 6.28 4.91 18.08
CA GLU A 81 5.91 4.19 19.31
C GLU A 81 4.40 4.16 19.49
N ALA A 82 3.72 5.28 19.27
CA ALA A 82 2.27 5.35 19.39
C ALA A 82 1.57 4.43 18.38
N ALA A 83 2.00 4.45 17.11
CA ALA A 83 1.41 3.61 16.08
C ALA A 83 1.65 2.13 16.35
N SER A 84 2.83 1.77 16.86
CA SER A 84 3.19 0.37 17.11
C SER A 84 2.32 -0.29 18.17
N LYS A 85 1.64 0.50 19.01
CA LYS A 85 0.76 0.00 20.06
C LYS A 85 -0.67 -0.19 19.58
N GLU A 86 -1.01 0.28 18.38
CA GLU A 86 -2.34 0.12 17.83
C GLU A 86 -2.54 -1.31 17.36
N ARG A 87 -3.80 -1.78 17.43
CA ARG A 87 -4.13 -3.02 16.77
C ARG A 87 -3.96 -2.83 15.25
N PRO A 88 -3.64 -3.90 14.52
CA PRO A 88 -3.46 -3.78 13.06
C PRO A 88 -4.74 -3.29 12.38
N SER A 89 -4.58 -2.44 11.38
CA SER A 89 -5.64 -2.08 10.45
C SER A 89 -5.62 -3.05 9.27
N ARG A 90 -6.47 -2.82 8.27
CA ARG A 90 -6.56 -3.72 7.11
C ARG A 90 -6.50 -2.95 5.81
N VAL A 91 -5.65 -3.43 4.91
CA VAL A 91 -5.50 -2.88 3.56
C VAL A 91 -6.02 -3.92 2.56
N THR A 92 -6.83 -3.49 1.60
CA THR A 92 -7.35 -4.37 0.55
C THR A 92 -7.19 -3.69 -0.80
N PHE A 93 -6.67 -4.46 -1.77
CA PHE A 93 -6.59 -4.04 -3.17
C PHE A 93 -7.54 -4.93 -3.97
N VAL A 94 -8.40 -4.31 -4.77
CA VAL A 94 -9.29 -5.02 -5.70
C VAL A 94 -8.93 -4.57 -7.11
N LEU A 95 -8.63 -5.53 -7.98
CA LEU A 95 -8.22 -5.30 -9.38
C LEU A 95 -9.31 -5.81 -10.30
N GLU A 96 -9.89 -4.90 -11.09
CA GLU A 96 -10.98 -5.22 -12.03
C GLU A 96 -10.61 -4.76 -13.43
N GLN A 97 -10.69 -5.65 -14.39
CA GLN A 97 -10.35 -5.31 -15.77
C GLN A 97 -11.48 -4.55 -16.44
N TYR A 98 -11.16 -3.40 -17.03
CA TYR A 98 -12.08 -2.54 -17.77
C TYR A 98 -11.45 -2.29 -19.14
N GLY A 99 -11.68 -3.20 -20.09
CA GLY A 99 -11.07 -3.08 -21.42
C GLY A 99 -9.54 -3.09 -21.34
N LYS A 100 -8.91 -2.00 -21.74
CA LYS A 100 -7.44 -1.84 -21.67
C LYS A 100 -6.94 -1.33 -20.33
N LEU A 101 -7.87 -1.08 -19.41
CA LEU A 101 -7.55 -0.51 -18.11
C LEU A 101 -7.82 -1.52 -17.02
N VAL A 102 -7.15 -1.34 -15.89
CA VAL A 102 -7.50 -2.01 -14.64
C VAL A 102 -7.99 -0.96 -13.68
N LYS A 103 -9.16 -1.17 -13.11
CA LYS A 103 -9.67 -0.34 -12.02
C LYS A 103 -9.08 -0.91 -10.74
N LEU A 104 -8.25 -0.14 -10.08
CA LEU A 104 -7.66 -0.49 -8.79
C LEU A 104 -8.44 0.24 -7.71
N THR A 105 -8.98 -0.52 -6.76
CA THR A 105 -9.62 0.05 -5.57
C THR A 105 -8.78 -0.34 -4.37
N LEU A 106 -8.24 0.66 -3.68
CA LEU A 106 -7.49 0.48 -2.45
C LEU A 106 -8.38 0.94 -1.29
N THR A 107 -8.59 0.07 -0.32
CA THR A 107 -9.32 0.39 0.90
C THR A 107 -8.41 0.15 2.09
N HIS A 108 -8.27 1.16 2.96
CA HIS A 108 -7.57 1.04 4.22
C HIS A 108 -8.57 1.35 5.33
N GLU A 109 -8.84 0.37 6.16
CA GLU A 109 -9.95 0.43 7.12
C GLU A 109 -9.62 -0.32 8.40
N ASP A 110 -10.57 -0.40 9.29
CA ASP A 110 -10.45 -1.11 10.55
C ASP A 110 -9.33 -0.53 11.44
N PHE A 111 -9.25 0.80 11.46
CA PHE A 111 -8.28 1.51 12.29
C PHE A 111 -8.62 1.37 13.77
N ALA A 112 -7.59 1.39 14.61
CA ALA A 112 -7.77 1.52 16.04
C ALA A 112 -8.50 2.83 16.36
N GLU A 113 -9.24 2.87 17.44
CA GLU A 113 -9.93 4.08 17.86
C GLU A 113 -8.90 5.18 18.14
N GLY A 114 -9.11 6.37 17.58
CA GLY A 114 -8.17 7.47 17.74
C GLY A 114 -6.83 7.24 17.05
N SER A 115 -6.82 6.44 16.00
CA SER A 115 -5.58 6.06 15.31
C SER A 115 -4.72 7.23 14.88
N VAL A 116 -3.41 7.12 15.13
CA VAL A 116 -2.44 8.17 14.77
C VAL A 116 -1.93 8.01 13.33
N ILE A 117 -2.28 6.91 12.63
CA ILE A 117 -1.76 6.68 11.27
C ILE A 117 -2.67 7.21 10.17
N ILE A 118 -3.93 7.54 10.48
CA ILE A 118 -4.92 7.92 9.44
C ILE A 118 -4.45 9.10 8.60
N ASP A 119 -3.91 10.14 9.24
CA ASP A 119 -3.44 11.32 8.50
C ASP A 119 -2.30 10.96 7.54
N GLY A 120 -1.32 10.21 8.01
CA GLY A 120 -0.17 9.81 7.19
C GLY A 120 -0.56 8.94 6.01
N ILE A 121 -1.39 7.92 6.24
CA ILE A 121 -1.77 7.02 5.14
C ILE A 121 -2.67 7.72 4.12
N SER A 122 -3.48 8.68 4.56
CA SER A 122 -4.36 9.43 3.66
C SER A 122 -3.55 10.31 2.70
N LYS A 123 -2.36 10.74 3.10
CA LYS A 123 -1.43 11.50 2.27
C LYS A 123 -0.51 10.57 1.48
N GLY A 124 -0.08 9.48 2.10
CA GLY A 124 0.89 8.55 1.51
C GLY A 124 0.33 7.73 0.37
N TRP A 125 -0.84 7.11 0.56
CA TRP A 125 -1.42 6.24 -0.47
C TRP A 125 -1.61 6.94 -1.83
N PRO A 126 -2.17 8.17 -1.92
CA PRO A 126 -2.31 8.83 -3.22
C PRO A 126 -0.97 9.05 -3.92
N ALA A 127 0.08 9.41 -3.18
CA ALA A 127 1.41 9.62 -3.75
C ALA A 127 1.99 8.29 -4.26
N ILE A 128 1.88 7.23 -3.45
CA ILE A 128 2.36 5.89 -3.82
C ILE A 128 1.62 5.37 -5.05
N MET A 129 0.31 5.46 -5.06
CA MET A 129 -0.51 4.94 -6.15
C MET A 129 -0.36 5.75 -7.43
N SER A 130 -0.14 7.06 -7.33
CA SER A 130 0.15 7.89 -8.51
C SER A 130 1.50 7.52 -9.12
N SER A 131 2.49 7.24 -8.28
CA SER A 131 3.81 6.80 -8.72
C SER A 131 3.73 5.42 -9.38
N LEU A 132 2.96 4.51 -8.80
CA LEU A 132 2.71 3.18 -9.37
C LEU A 132 2.07 3.29 -10.77
N LYS A 133 1.03 4.11 -10.88
CA LYS A 133 0.34 4.31 -12.17
C LYS A 133 1.32 4.84 -13.21
N SER A 134 2.11 5.84 -12.87
CA SER A 134 3.10 6.41 -13.77
C SER A 134 4.11 5.35 -14.22
N LEU A 135 4.62 4.55 -13.29
CA LEU A 135 5.58 3.50 -13.60
C LEU A 135 5.00 2.48 -14.59
N LEU A 136 3.77 2.03 -14.35
CA LEU A 136 3.15 1.03 -15.21
C LEU A 136 2.77 1.57 -16.59
N GLU A 137 2.38 2.84 -16.68
CA GLU A 137 1.93 3.44 -17.95
C GLU A 137 3.08 4.01 -18.78
N SER A 138 4.10 4.58 -18.14
CA SER A 138 5.19 5.28 -18.85
C SER A 138 6.57 4.67 -18.65
N GLY A 139 6.71 3.72 -17.72
CA GLY A 139 8.01 3.17 -17.35
C GLY A 139 8.78 4.03 -16.36
N GLN A 140 8.23 5.15 -15.91
CA GLN A 140 8.90 6.05 -14.97
C GLN A 140 7.99 6.34 -13.77
N ALA A 141 8.52 6.08 -12.58
CA ALA A 141 7.84 6.42 -11.34
C ALA A 141 7.89 7.93 -11.09
N LEU A 142 7.03 8.40 -10.19
CA LEU A 142 7.07 9.78 -9.73
C LEU A 142 7.91 9.85 -8.46
N ASP A 143 8.62 10.96 -8.30
CA ASP A 143 9.42 11.20 -7.10
C ASP A 143 8.70 12.26 -6.26
N VAL A 144 7.76 11.81 -5.42
CA VAL A 144 7.02 12.71 -4.53
C VAL A 144 7.83 12.85 -3.24
N PRO A 145 8.36 14.04 -2.92
CA PRO A 145 9.15 14.20 -1.71
C PRO A 145 8.32 13.95 -0.46
N LEU A 146 8.80 13.09 0.43
CA LEU A 146 8.13 12.79 1.70
C LEU A 146 7.91 14.05 2.53
N VAL A 147 8.89 14.95 2.53
CA VAL A 147 8.80 16.22 3.27
C VAL A 147 7.61 17.05 2.81
N ALA A 148 7.33 17.04 1.48
CA ALA A 148 6.20 17.81 0.93
C ALA A 148 4.84 17.28 1.41
N LEU A 149 4.77 16.02 1.84
CA LEU A 149 3.54 15.42 2.33
C LEU A 149 3.31 15.69 3.82
N GLN A 150 4.33 16.18 4.53
CA GLN A 150 4.26 16.47 5.97
C GLN A 150 3.80 15.26 6.79
N ILE A 151 4.35 14.08 6.47
CA ILE A 151 4.06 12.86 7.20
C ILE A 151 5.00 12.77 8.39
N GLU A 152 4.45 12.74 9.61
CA GLU A 152 5.23 12.66 10.83
C GLU A 152 5.90 11.27 10.96
N GLY A 153 7.11 11.27 11.54
CA GLY A 153 7.83 10.04 11.83
C GLY A 153 8.51 9.39 10.63
N VAL A 154 8.41 10.01 9.46
CA VAL A 154 9.05 9.53 8.23
C VAL A 154 9.96 10.61 7.68
N GLU A 155 11.26 10.37 7.71
CA GLU A 155 12.26 11.32 7.22
C GLU A 155 13.20 10.66 6.22
#